data_8884d1d22997ba2c5471eb55d2f62153
#
_entry.id   8884d1d22997ba2c5471eb55d2f62153
#
_cell.length_a   1.000
_cell.length_b   1.000
_cell.length_c   1.000
_cell.angle_alpha   90.00
_cell.angle_beta   90.00
_cell.angle_gamma   90.00
#
_symmetry.space_group_name_H-M   'P 1'
#
loop_
_entity.id
_entity.type
_entity.pdbx_description
1 polymer ?
#
loop_
_entity_poly.entity_id
_entity_poly.type
_entity_poly.pdbx_seq_one_letter_code
_entity_poly.pdbx_strand_id
1 'polypeptide(L)'
;MRICFVSRRYFPAISGMSVYAQNLLREVAGAGHDVTMISQYRGDEFGTRVYGGGPPPAVPGVHVIGLEQQGEQEGGDFERDIDTIVATICAEHARKPFDVLHAQYGYPTGWAVLLAGKRLGVPTVVSIQGGDGHWVGSCCETHRRAMVEVLAHANALLIGGQSFLKEVCDRLGSDPTRFTIVPGAVDTARFTPGERFQAEREDEEPVRLLYHGRVDRRKGVLDFLDALERLWEAGVPFDATISGIGPDVEPARAKADAIGFTSAQVRFTGYADYDTVPDLYREADVFVSPTYAEGFSNTILEAMAAGLAVVSTHSVGVSDCLRDEENGLLVNPGDVRALTAALRRVLEDDDLRQRLAEAGLEECRRVYSWTAVGRQIMDVYAQVAGERPHTDVPDTLPIDADCRFRKEPHLL
;
A
#
# COMPACT_ATOMS: atom_id res chain seq x y z
N MET A 1 -23.46 11.76 -5.84
CA MET A 1 -22.52 12.83 -5.44
C MET A 1 -21.47 13.02 -6.52
N ARG A 2 -20.90 14.20 -6.63
CA ARG A 2 -19.72 14.46 -7.45
C ARG A 2 -18.48 14.56 -6.59
N ILE A 3 -17.52 13.69 -6.83
CA ILE A 3 -16.34 13.49 -6.00
C ILE A 3 -15.08 13.85 -6.81
N CYS A 4 -14.21 14.69 -6.24
CA CYS A 4 -12.87 14.90 -6.76
C CYS A 4 -11.90 14.04 -5.97
N PHE A 5 -11.25 13.07 -6.63
CA PHE A 5 -10.23 12.23 -6.06
C PHE A 5 -8.85 12.68 -6.55
N VAL A 6 -7.96 13.01 -5.63
CA VAL A 6 -6.61 13.48 -5.95
C VAL A 6 -5.60 12.42 -5.55
N SER A 7 -4.93 11.82 -6.54
CA SER A 7 -3.89 10.81 -6.34
C SER A 7 -2.52 11.40 -6.63
N ARG A 8 -1.56 11.10 -5.74
CA ARG A 8 -0.17 11.47 -5.95
C ARG A 8 0.47 10.68 -7.09
N ARG A 9 0.03 9.44 -7.30
CA ARG A 9 0.56 8.54 -8.33
C ARG A 9 -0.53 7.58 -8.79
N TYR A 10 -0.59 7.37 -10.08
CA TYR A 10 -1.51 6.43 -10.71
C TYR A 10 -0.80 5.64 -11.81
N PHE A 11 -1.49 4.67 -12.42
CA PHE A 11 -0.97 3.99 -13.61
C PHE A 11 -0.56 5.01 -14.71
N PRO A 12 0.47 4.70 -15.53
CA PRO A 12 1.17 3.42 -15.65
C PRO A 12 2.20 3.15 -14.54
N ALA A 13 2.45 4.09 -13.62
CA ALA A 13 3.32 3.85 -12.47
C ALA A 13 2.65 2.87 -11.49
N ILE A 14 3.10 1.61 -11.50
CA ILE A 14 2.52 0.55 -10.68
C ILE A 14 3.05 0.64 -9.24
N SER A 15 2.14 0.75 -8.30
CA SER A 15 2.42 0.77 -6.87
C SER A 15 1.14 0.39 -6.09
N GLY A 16 1.26 0.08 -4.80
CA GLY A 16 0.10 -0.11 -3.94
C GLY A 16 -0.89 1.06 -3.97
N MET A 17 -0.38 2.30 -4.14
CA MET A 17 -1.23 3.49 -4.31
C MET A 17 -2.07 3.46 -5.58
N SER A 18 -1.44 3.11 -6.71
CA SER A 18 -2.11 3.06 -8.02
C SER A 18 -3.20 2.00 -8.03
N VAL A 19 -2.89 0.82 -7.46
CA VAL A 19 -3.84 -0.30 -7.32
C VAL A 19 -5.01 0.09 -6.41
N TYR A 20 -4.71 0.71 -5.27
CA TYR A 20 -5.74 1.23 -4.36
C TYR A 20 -6.66 2.22 -5.07
N ALA A 21 -6.09 3.25 -5.70
CA ALA A 21 -6.85 4.28 -6.41
C ALA A 21 -7.73 3.67 -7.52
N GLN A 22 -7.18 2.76 -8.34
CA GLN A 22 -7.93 2.12 -9.42
C GLN A 22 -9.17 1.38 -8.92
N ASN A 23 -9.00 0.56 -7.88
CA ASN A 23 -10.10 -0.24 -7.36
C ASN A 23 -11.14 0.63 -6.63
N LEU A 24 -10.70 1.61 -5.82
CA LEU A 24 -11.62 2.55 -5.17
C LEU A 24 -12.45 3.32 -6.21
N LEU A 25 -11.80 3.87 -7.25
CA LEU A 25 -12.49 4.64 -8.28
C LEU A 25 -13.50 3.78 -9.05
N ARG A 26 -13.17 2.51 -9.29
CA ARG A 26 -14.09 1.54 -9.91
C ARG A 26 -15.33 1.30 -9.05
N GLU A 27 -15.17 1.10 -7.75
CA GLU A 27 -16.28 0.92 -6.80
C GLU A 27 -17.15 2.17 -6.72
N VAL A 28 -16.53 3.34 -6.56
CA VAL A 28 -17.25 4.61 -6.42
C VAL A 28 -18.00 4.99 -7.71
N ALA A 29 -17.39 4.84 -8.87
CA ALA A 29 -18.05 5.07 -10.15
C ALA A 29 -19.13 4.02 -10.43
N GLY A 30 -18.87 2.75 -10.10
CA GLY A 30 -19.83 1.65 -10.22
C GLY A 30 -21.08 1.84 -9.35
N ALA A 31 -20.96 2.53 -8.21
CA ALA A 31 -22.08 2.92 -7.35
C ALA A 31 -22.87 4.14 -7.88
N GLY A 32 -22.52 4.66 -9.07
CA GLY A 32 -23.24 5.76 -9.73
C GLY A 32 -22.81 7.16 -9.27
N HIS A 33 -21.65 7.30 -8.62
CA HIS A 33 -21.10 8.62 -8.32
C HIS A 33 -20.38 9.21 -9.55
N ASP A 34 -20.45 10.55 -9.69
CA ASP A 34 -19.70 11.30 -10.71
C ASP A 34 -18.29 11.58 -10.17
N VAL A 35 -17.29 10.96 -10.76
CA VAL A 35 -15.91 11.00 -10.25
C VAL A 35 -14.98 11.72 -11.22
N THR A 36 -14.27 12.71 -10.70
CA THR A 36 -13.10 13.32 -11.36
C THR A 36 -11.85 12.90 -10.61
N MET A 37 -10.91 12.21 -11.28
CA MET A 37 -9.60 11.92 -10.73
C MET A 37 -8.57 12.92 -11.27
N ILE A 38 -7.84 13.56 -10.37
CA ILE A 38 -6.65 14.35 -10.68
C ILE A 38 -5.45 13.53 -10.21
N SER A 39 -4.57 13.14 -11.12
CA SER A 39 -3.39 12.35 -10.78
C SER A 39 -2.12 13.05 -11.23
N GLN A 40 -1.14 13.10 -10.34
CA GLN A 40 0.21 13.50 -10.70
C GLN A 40 0.94 12.34 -11.41
N TYR A 41 1.85 12.68 -12.33
CA TYR A 41 2.72 11.72 -12.99
C TYR A 41 4.10 12.33 -13.28
N ARG A 42 5.10 11.47 -13.43
CA ARG A 42 6.45 11.85 -13.87
C ARG A 42 6.58 11.65 -15.37
N GLY A 43 6.99 12.70 -16.08
CA GLY A 43 7.29 12.67 -17.51
C GLY A 43 8.78 12.60 -17.81
N ASP A 44 9.65 12.79 -16.79
CA ASP A 44 11.10 12.75 -16.95
C ASP A 44 11.63 11.32 -17.19
N GLU A 45 12.78 11.21 -17.85
CA GLU A 45 13.39 9.91 -18.21
C GLU A 45 13.63 9.01 -16.99
N PHE A 46 14.07 9.58 -15.87
CA PHE A 46 14.30 8.81 -14.65
C PHE A 46 12.98 8.25 -14.08
N GLY A 47 11.96 9.10 -13.99
CA GLY A 47 10.65 8.69 -13.46
C GLY A 47 9.97 7.62 -14.31
N THR A 48 10.04 7.76 -15.65
CA THR A 48 9.47 6.77 -16.58
C THR A 48 10.20 5.44 -16.52
N ARG A 49 11.53 5.46 -16.41
CA ARG A 49 12.34 4.25 -16.36
C ARG A 49 12.19 3.46 -15.04
N VAL A 50 12.13 4.16 -13.91
CA VAL A 50 12.15 3.52 -12.58
C VAL A 50 10.74 3.14 -12.10
N TYR A 51 9.75 3.97 -12.39
CA TYR A 51 8.40 3.83 -11.85
C TYR A 51 7.33 3.54 -12.91
N GLY A 52 7.69 3.46 -14.19
CA GLY A 52 6.72 3.32 -15.27
C GLY A 52 5.88 4.58 -15.44
N GLY A 53 6.48 5.78 -15.30
CA GLY A 53 5.78 7.06 -15.35
C GLY A 53 5.09 7.36 -16.68
N GLY A 54 4.45 8.50 -16.77
CA GLY A 54 3.67 8.97 -17.90
C GLY A 54 2.24 9.33 -17.51
N PRO A 55 1.48 9.94 -18.45
CA PRO A 55 0.12 10.38 -18.14
C PRO A 55 -0.80 9.20 -17.78
N PRO A 56 -1.75 9.41 -16.84
CA PRO A 56 -2.67 8.37 -16.39
C PRO A 56 -3.58 7.92 -17.53
N PRO A 57 -3.82 6.59 -17.67
CA PRO A 57 -4.77 6.08 -18.64
C PRO A 57 -6.22 6.43 -18.28
N ALA A 58 -7.10 6.32 -19.24
CA ALA A 58 -8.55 6.46 -19.02
C ALA A 58 -9.06 5.39 -18.05
N VAL A 59 -9.98 5.78 -17.17
CA VAL A 59 -10.68 4.88 -16.24
C VAL A 59 -12.17 4.89 -16.59
N PRO A 60 -12.81 3.73 -16.79
CA PRO A 60 -14.24 3.68 -17.13
C PRO A 60 -15.10 4.39 -16.09
N GLY A 61 -15.96 5.30 -16.52
CA GLY A 61 -16.85 6.05 -15.64
C GLY A 61 -16.18 7.16 -14.81
N VAL A 62 -14.89 7.46 -15.04
CA VAL A 62 -14.13 8.48 -14.31
C VAL A 62 -13.57 9.51 -15.28
N HIS A 63 -13.73 10.80 -14.97
CA HIS A 63 -13.05 11.88 -15.68
C HIS A 63 -11.60 11.98 -15.15
N VAL A 64 -10.61 11.66 -15.98
CA VAL A 64 -9.19 11.61 -15.60
C VAL A 64 -8.43 12.83 -16.07
N ILE A 65 -7.72 13.49 -15.16
CA ILE A 65 -6.84 14.63 -15.45
C ILE A 65 -5.43 14.28 -14.96
N GLY A 66 -4.47 14.24 -15.88
CA GLY A 66 -3.06 14.04 -15.56
C GLY A 66 -2.33 15.38 -15.40
N LEU A 67 -1.55 15.52 -14.32
CA LEU A 67 -0.70 16.67 -14.04
C LEU A 67 0.76 16.23 -13.96
N GLU A 68 1.60 16.76 -14.82
CA GLU A 68 3.04 16.48 -14.76
C GLU A 68 3.65 17.17 -13.54
N GLN A 69 4.19 16.35 -12.63
CA GLN A 69 4.75 16.80 -11.35
C GLN A 69 6.21 17.22 -11.49
N GLN A 70 6.63 18.16 -10.66
CA GLN A 70 8.01 18.61 -10.54
C GLN A 70 8.61 18.43 -9.14
N GLY A 71 7.78 18.25 -8.13
CA GLY A 71 8.23 18.08 -6.75
C GLY A 71 9.13 16.87 -6.52
N GLU A 72 8.95 15.80 -7.29
CA GLU A 72 9.75 14.58 -7.22
C GLU A 72 10.89 14.55 -8.26
N GLN A 73 11.24 15.68 -8.86
CA GLN A 73 12.36 15.82 -9.79
C GLN A 73 13.54 16.53 -9.10
N GLU A 74 14.69 16.54 -9.76
CA GLU A 74 15.86 17.28 -9.28
C GLU A 74 15.52 18.77 -9.12
N GLY A 75 15.80 19.32 -7.94
CA GLY A 75 15.41 20.69 -7.59
C GLY A 75 13.97 20.86 -7.09
N GLY A 76 13.24 19.79 -6.95
CA GLY A 76 11.87 19.57 -6.44
C GLY A 76 11.01 20.79 -6.09
N ASP A 77 10.05 21.14 -6.97
CA ASP A 77 9.10 22.24 -6.76
C ASP A 77 7.70 21.71 -6.37
N PHE A 78 7.58 21.28 -5.09
CA PHE A 78 6.32 20.81 -4.54
C PHE A 78 5.27 21.91 -4.44
N GLU A 79 5.69 23.17 -4.25
CA GLU A 79 4.80 24.32 -4.15
C GLU A 79 4.07 24.55 -5.48
N ARG A 80 4.78 24.47 -6.59
CA ARG A 80 4.18 24.54 -7.92
C ARG A 80 3.20 23.40 -8.18
N ASP A 81 3.54 22.20 -7.76
CA ASP A 81 2.65 21.05 -7.91
C ASP A 81 1.36 21.23 -7.10
N ILE A 82 1.47 21.74 -5.86
CA ILE A 82 0.33 22.06 -5.00
C ILE A 82 -0.56 23.13 -5.63
N ASP A 83 0.03 24.22 -6.11
CA ASP A 83 -0.71 25.30 -6.77
C ASP A 83 -1.43 24.81 -8.03
N THR A 84 -0.79 23.93 -8.81
CA THR A 84 -1.38 23.34 -10.02
C THR A 84 -2.57 22.44 -9.68
N ILE A 85 -2.46 21.62 -8.65
CA ILE A 85 -3.58 20.78 -8.15
C ILE A 85 -4.74 21.68 -7.71
N VAL A 86 -4.47 22.69 -6.86
CA VAL A 86 -5.50 23.62 -6.35
C VAL A 86 -6.20 24.34 -7.49
N ALA A 87 -5.45 24.89 -8.44
CA ALA A 87 -6.01 25.58 -9.61
C ALA A 87 -6.89 24.64 -10.45
N THR A 88 -6.47 23.41 -10.66
CA THR A 88 -7.22 22.39 -11.41
C THR A 88 -8.52 22.01 -10.70
N ILE A 89 -8.49 21.77 -9.38
CA ILE A 89 -9.69 21.51 -8.60
C ILE A 89 -10.68 22.69 -8.70
N CYS A 90 -10.19 23.92 -8.55
CA CYS A 90 -11.03 25.11 -8.65
C CYS A 90 -11.68 25.28 -10.04
N ALA A 91 -10.91 25.02 -11.10
CA ALA A 91 -11.41 25.08 -12.48
C ALA A 91 -12.49 24.03 -12.76
N GLU A 92 -12.29 22.80 -12.30
CA GLU A 92 -13.28 21.72 -12.45
C GLU A 92 -14.52 21.94 -11.58
N HIS A 93 -14.36 22.48 -10.37
CA HIS A 93 -15.48 22.84 -9.51
C HIS A 93 -16.33 23.96 -10.14
N ALA A 94 -15.71 24.95 -10.77
CA ALA A 94 -16.42 26.04 -11.46
C ALA A 94 -17.25 25.56 -12.66
N ARG A 95 -16.83 24.47 -13.32
CA ARG A 95 -17.61 23.84 -14.41
C ARG A 95 -18.82 23.07 -13.87
N LYS A 96 -18.61 22.31 -12.82
CA LYS A 96 -19.62 21.56 -12.10
C LYS A 96 -19.18 21.40 -10.65
N PRO A 97 -19.98 21.82 -9.66
CA PRO A 97 -19.60 21.77 -8.25
C PRO A 97 -19.29 20.34 -7.76
N PHE A 98 -18.25 20.16 -6.98
CA PHE A 98 -17.97 18.94 -6.21
C PHE A 98 -18.71 18.95 -4.88
N ASP A 99 -19.15 17.79 -4.43
CA ASP A 99 -19.74 17.58 -3.10
C ASP A 99 -18.67 17.24 -2.07
N VAL A 100 -17.57 16.54 -2.49
CA VAL A 100 -16.47 16.10 -1.64
C VAL A 100 -15.16 16.15 -2.41
N LEU A 101 -14.08 16.58 -1.74
CA LEU A 101 -12.71 16.47 -2.22
C LEU A 101 -12.00 15.40 -1.41
N HIS A 102 -11.45 14.37 -2.05
CA HIS A 102 -10.71 13.28 -1.40
C HIS A 102 -9.27 13.25 -1.88
N ALA A 103 -8.32 13.34 -0.97
CA ALA A 103 -6.91 13.17 -1.25
C ALA A 103 -6.42 11.80 -0.82
N GLN A 104 -5.71 11.12 -1.70
CA GLN A 104 -4.85 10.01 -1.36
C GLN A 104 -3.48 10.57 -0.94
N TYR A 105 -3.05 10.32 0.29
CA TYR A 105 -1.91 10.92 1.00
C TYR A 105 -2.16 12.31 1.59
N GLY A 106 -1.51 12.56 2.74
CA GLY A 106 -1.58 13.84 3.43
C GLY A 106 -0.76 14.93 2.74
N TYR A 107 0.40 14.59 2.18
CA TYR A 107 1.25 15.54 1.46
C TYR A 107 1.84 14.91 0.18
N PRO A 108 1.87 15.63 -0.96
CA PRO A 108 1.38 17.01 -1.17
C PRO A 108 -0.14 17.10 -1.42
N THR A 109 -0.79 16.00 -1.76
CA THR A 109 -2.18 15.97 -2.25
C THR A 109 -3.19 16.38 -1.19
N GLY A 110 -3.04 15.91 0.05
CA GLY A 110 -3.92 16.29 1.16
C GLY A 110 -3.83 17.77 1.48
N TRP A 111 -2.62 18.32 1.49
CA TRP A 111 -2.43 19.75 1.67
C TRP A 111 -3.09 20.57 0.55
N ALA A 112 -2.92 20.17 -0.72
CA ALA A 112 -3.57 20.82 -1.85
C ALA A 112 -5.10 20.74 -1.77
N VAL A 113 -5.65 19.58 -1.40
CA VAL A 113 -7.10 19.39 -1.22
C VAL A 113 -7.64 20.24 -0.09
N LEU A 114 -6.91 20.38 1.02
CA LEU A 114 -7.29 21.21 2.14
C LEU A 114 -7.40 22.71 1.74
N LEU A 115 -6.39 23.20 1.00
CA LEU A 115 -6.40 24.57 0.45
C LEU A 115 -7.55 24.80 -0.54
N ALA A 116 -7.80 23.85 -1.42
CA ALA A 116 -8.91 23.91 -2.36
C ALA A 116 -10.27 23.89 -1.64
N GLY A 117 -10.43 23.01 -0.66
CA GLY A 117 -11.64 22.90 0.18
C GLY A 117 -11.97 24.21 0.88
N LYS A 118 -10.96 24.84 1.53
CA LYS A 118 -11.09 26.16 2.15
C LYS A 118 -11.57 27.22 1.15
N ARG A 119 -10.99 27.26 -0.06
CA ARG A 119 -11.34 28.26 -1.11
C ARG A 119 -12.74 28.06 -1.67
N LEU A 120 -13.17 26.81 -1.80
CA LEU A 120 -14.43 26.45 -2.48
C LEU A 120 -15.60 26.23 -1.51
N GLY A 121 -15.34 26.10 -0.22
CA GLY A 121 -16.36 25.75 0.76
C GLY A 121 -16.80 24.28 0.66
N VAL A 122 -15.92 23.38 0.17
CA VAL A 122 -16.20 21.95 -0.06
C VAL A 122 -15.48 21.10 0.98
N PRO A 123 -16.17 20.15 1.65
CA PRO A 123 -15.56 19.29 2.65
C PRO A 123 -14.47 18.37 2.07
N THR A 124 -13.51 18.01 2.93
CA THR A 124 -12.31 17.30 2.56
C THR A 124 -12.18 15.98 3.30
N VAL A 125 -11.82 14.93 2.57
CA VAL A 125 -11.46 13.61 3.09
C VAL A 125 -9.99 13.34 2.74
N VAL A 126 -9.22 12.82 3.69
CA VAL A 126 -7.81 12.49 3.43
C VAL A 126 -7.51 11.08 3.91
N SER A 127 -7.02 10.23 2.99
CA SER A 127 -6.51 8.90 3.31
C SER A 127 -5.04 8.97 3.70
N ILE A 128 -4.73 8.69 4.96
CA ILE A 128 -3.36 8.58 5.47
C ILE A 128 -2.84 7.18 5.17
N GLN A 129 -1.79 7.08 4.37
CA GLN A 129 -1.20 5.81 3.95
C GLN A 129 0.26 5.69 4.39
N GLY A 130 0.85 4.51 4.27
CA GLY A 130 2.15 4.17 4.88
C GLY A 130 3.28 5.17 4.66
N GLY A 131 3.39 5.75 3.46
CA GLY A 131 4.38 6.78 3.15
C GLY A 131 4.23 8.05 3.97
N ASP A 132 3.00 8.45 4.30
CA ASP A 132 2.72 9.65 5.10
C ASP A 132 3.20 9.48 6.54
N GLY A 133 2.82 8.40 7.20
CA GLY A 133 3.12 8.17 8.60
C GLY A 133 4.58 7.87 8.85
N HIS A 134 5.21 7.09 7.97
CA HIS A 134 6.58 6.63 8.18
C HIS A 134 7.65 7.63 7.73
N TRP A 135 7.37 8.44 6.72
CA TRP A 135 8.39 9.22 6.03
C TRP A 135 8.08 10.71 5.91
N VAL A 136 6.90 11.07 5.37
CA VAL A 136 6.59 12.47 5.03
C VAL A 136 6.52 13.33 6.29
N GLY A 137 5.87 12.86 7.34
CA GLY A 137 5.80 13.59 8.61
C GLY A 137 7.15 13.76 9.34
N SER A 138 8.21 13.07 8.92
CA SER A 138 9.52 13.06 9.58
C SER A 138 10.68 13.57 8.73
N CYS A 139 10.45 13.94 7.45
CA CYS A 139 11.55 14.29 6.56
C CYS A 139 12.08 15.72 6.72
N CYS A 140 11.21 16.70 6.92
CA CYS A 140 11.55 18.11 7.11
C CYS A 140 10.40 18.86 7.76
N GLU A 141 10.65 20.09 8.22
CA GLU A 141 9.65 20.88 8.93
C GLU A 141 8.46 21.27 8.02
N THR A 142 8.67 21.58 6.75
CA THR A 142 7.58 21.88 5.81
C THR A 142 6.58 20.73 5.71
N HIS A 143 7.07 19.51 5.45
CA HIS A 143 6.22 18.33 5.34
C HIS A 143 5.56 17.97 6.68
N ARG A 144 6.28 18.12 7.79
CA ARG A 144 5.73 17.89 9.13
C ARG A 144 4.56 18.83 9.42
N ARG A 145 4.73 20.13 9.15
CA ARG A 145 3.66 21.11 9.34
C ARG A 145 2.47 20.85 8.43
N ALA A 146 2.71 20.56 7.15
CA ALA A 146 1.64 20.20 6.23
C ALA A 146 0.82 19.02 6.74
N MET A 147 1.49 17.96 7.22
CA MET A 147 0.80 16.81 7.80
C MET A 147 0.00 17.19 9.04
N VAL A 148 0.56 17.96 9.97
CA VAL A 148 -0.15 18.40 11.18
C VAL A 148 -1.40 19.21 10.82
N GLU A 149 -1.30 20.14 9.86
CA GLU A 149 -2.44 20.92 9.39
C GLU A 149 -3.52 20.05 8.74
N VAL A 150 -3.11 19.07 7.90
CA VAL A 150 -4.04 18.14 7.28
C VAL A 150 -4.77 17.32 8.34
N LEU A 151 -4.03 16.77 9.32
CA LEU A 151 -4.60 15.99 10.41
C LEU A 151 -5.51 16.81 11.33
N ALA A 152 -5.24 18.12 11.48
CA ALA A 152 -6.06 19.01 12.29
C ALA A 152 -7.34 19.50 11.58
N HIS A 153 -7.33 19.65 10.26
CA HIS A 153 -8.35 20.41 9.55
C HIS A 153 -9.14 19.65 8.47
N ALA A 154 -8.75 18.44 8.05
CA ALA A 154 -9.58 17.64 7.16
C ALA A 154 -10.93 17.31 7.83
N ASN A 155 -12.04 17.30 7.09
CA ASN A 155 -13.35 16.94 7.64
C ASN A 155 -13.37 15.46 8.06
N ALA A 156 -12.77 14.57 7.29
CA ALA A 156 -12.56 13.18 7.66
C ALA A 156 -11.15 12.70 7.33
N LEU A 157 -10.60 11.88 8.22
CA LEU A 157 -9.31 11.20 8.06
C LEU A 157 -9.54 9.70 8.00
N LEU A 158 -9.03 9.05 6.96
CA LEU A 158 -9.09 7.60 6.79
C LEU A 158 -7.69 7.01 7.05
N ILE A 159 -7.63 5.90 7.79
CA ILE A 159 -6.38 5.21 8.10
C ILE A 159 -6.58 3.70 8.10
N GLY A 160 -5.57 2.93 7.68
CA GLY A 160 -5.69 1.52 7.42
C GLY A 160 -5.92 0.63 8.64
N GLY A 161 -5.41 1.01 9.82
CA GLY A 161 -5.50 0.15 10.99
C GLY A 161 -5.11 0.84 12.29
N GLN A 162 -5.38 0.16 13.40
CA GLN A 162 -5.17 0.69 14.76
C GLN A 162 -3.68 0.87 15.08
N SER A 163 -2.83 -0.06 14.63
CA SER A 163 -1.40 0.01 14.89
C SER A 163 -0.75 1.19 14.15
N PHE A 164 -1.17 1.42 12.91
CA PHE A 164 -0.69 2.53 12.11
C PHE A 164 -1.27 3.88 12.61
N LEU A 165 -2.53 3.91 13.05
CA LEU A 165 -3.13 5.07 13.72
C LEU A 165 -2.29 5.50 14.93
N LYS A 166 -1.94 4.53 15.79
CA LYS A 166 -1.10 4.81 16.96
C LYS A 166 0.24 5.42 16.56
N GLU A 167 0.91 4.86 15.55
CA GLU A 167 2.19 5.38 15.07
C GLU A 167 2.08 6.82 14.55
N VAL A 168 1.04 7.12 13.75
CA VAL A 168 0.81 8.47 13.22
C VAL A 168 0.55 9.47 14.36
N CYS A 169 -0.29 9.10 15.32
CA CYS A 169 -0.59 9.95 16.47
C CYS A 169 0.62 10.19 17.36
N ASP A 170 1.42 9.16 17.65
CA ASP A 170 2.64 9.28 18.45
C ASP A 170 3.69 10.19 17.77
N ARG A 171 3.81 10.14 16.45
CA ARG A 171 4.77 10.93 15.68
C ARG A 171 4.36 12.38 15.45
N LEU A 172 3.09 12.62 15.22
CA LEU A 172 2.58 13.93 14.75
C LEU A 172 1.73 14.65 15.80
N GLY A 173 1.45 14.01 16.94
CA GLY A 173 0.69 14.59 18.02
C GLY A 173 -0.80 14.77 17.72
N SER A 174 -1.37 13.89 16.87
CA SER A 174 -2.76 14.00 16.42
C SER A 174 -3.71 13.31 17.40
N ASP A 175 -4.96 13.80 17.45
CA ASP A 175 -6.05 13.18 18.20
C ASP A 175 -6.55 11.91 17.46
N PRO A 176 -6.45 10.71 18.07
CA PRO A 176 -6.88 9.48 17.44
C PRO A 176 -8.38 9.42 17.15
N THR A 177 -9.22 10.22 17.85
CA THR A 177 -10.67 10.21 17.67
C THR A 177 -11.12 10.85 16.34
N ARG A 178 -10.23 11.57 15.67
CA ARG A 178 -10.49 12.16 14.36
C ARG A 178 -10.43 11.21 13.19
N PHE A 179 -9.93 9.99 13.42
CA PHE A 179 -9.71 9.03 12.35
C PHE A 179 -10.83 8.00 12.27
N THR A 180 -11.20 7.68 11.04
CA THR A 180 -12.02 6.51 10.72
C THR A 180 -11.08 5.42 10.21
N ILE A 181 -11.09 4.25 10.86
CA ILE A 181 -10.33 3.10 10.39
C ILE A 181 -11.07 2.51 9.20
N VAL A 182 -10.40 2.54 8.05
CA VAL A 182 -10.83 1.91 6.81
C VAL A 182 -9.67 1.04 6.33
N PRO A 183 -9.78 -0.28 6.45
CA PRO A 183 -8.66 -1.18 6.17
C PRO A 183 -8.24 -1.14 4.69
N GLY A 184 -7.08 -1.70 4.40
CA GLY A 184 -6.70 -2.03 3.04
C GLY A 184 -7.70 -2.99 2.39
N ALA A 185 -7.68 -3.08 1.08
CA ALA A 185 -8.60 -3.94 0.35
C ALA A 185 -7.90 -4.71 -0.77
N VAL A 186 -8.50 -5.84 -1.15
CA VAL A 186 -8.04 -6.70 -2.23
C VAL A 186 -9.17 -6.99 -3.22
N ASP A 187 -8.82 -7.14 -4.48
CA ASP A 187 -9.74 -7.60 -5.53
C ASP A 187 -9.89 -9.13 -5.43
N THR A 188 -10.92 -9.57 -4.70
CA THR A 188 -11.23 -10.98 -4.47
C THR A 188 -11.77 -11.71 -5.70
N ALA A 189 -12.05 -11.02 -6.80
CA ALA A 189 -12.35 -11.64 -8.10
C ALA A 189 -11.07 -11.92 -8.88
N ARG A 190 -10.03 -11.14 -8.67
CA ARG A 190 -8.72 -11.26 -9.30
C ARG A 190 -7.79 -12.23 -8.55
N PHE A 191 -7.69 -12.06 -7.23
CA PHE A 191 -6.92 -12.94 -6.34
C PHE A 191 -7.85 -14.02 -5.80
N THR A 192 -7.71 -15.21 -6.34
CA THR A 192 -8.54 -16.40 -6.02
C THR A 192 -7.64 -17.59 -5.76
N PRO A 193 -8.07 -18.52 -4.92
CA PRO A 193 -7.34 -19.77 -4.72
C PRO A 193 -7.03 -20.48 -6.04
N GLY A 194 -5.82 -21.01 -6.15
CA GLY A 194 -5.40 -21.89 -7.23
C GLY A 194 -5.85 -23.34 -7.02
N GLU A 195 -5.56 -24.20 -8.00
CA GLU A 195 -5.87 -25.64 -7.92
C GLU A 195 -5.21 -26.30 -6.69
N ARG A 196 -4.04 -25.82 -6.29
CA ARG A 196 -3.25 -26.31 -5.15
C ARG A 196 -3.96 -26.12 -3.79
N PHE A 197 -4.82 -25.14 -3.66
CA PHE A 197 -5.54 -24.86 -2.39
C PHE A 197 -6.41 -26.03 -1.91
N GLN A 198 -6.95 -26.83 -2.82
CA GLN A 198 -7.83 -27.97 -2.51
C GLN A 198 -7.22 -29.33 -2.90
N ALA A 199 -6.05 -29.32 -3.52
CA ALA A 199 -5.40 -30.56 -3.95
C ALA A 199 -4.77 -31.27 -2.75
N GLU A 200 -4.97 -32.58 -2.66
CA GLU A 200 -4.13 -33.43 -1.83
C GLU A 200 -2.70 -33.40 -2.43
N ARG A 201 -1.73 -33.00 -1.64
CA ARG A 201 -0.33 -33.00 -2.07
C ARG A 201 0.19 -34.44 -2.14
N GLU A 202 1.01 -34.69 -3.15
CA GLU A 202 1.82 -35.91 -3.18
C GLU A 202 2.89 -35.83 -2.07
N ASP A 203 3.15 -36.91 -1.36
CA ASP A 203 4.07 -36.94 -0.19
C ASP A 203 5.47 -36.40 -0.46
N GLU A 204 5.94 -36.42 -1.71
CA GLU A 204 7.26 -35.95 -2.12
C GLU A 204 7.29 -34.55 -2.72
N GLU A 205 6.13 -33.90 -2.92
CA GLU A 205 6.09 -32.55 -3.51
C GLU A 205 6.45 -31.49 -2.46
N PRO A 206 7.49 -30.63 -2.69
CA PRO A 206 7.86 -29.60 -1.73
C PRO A 206 6.79 -28.54 -1.62
N VAL A 207 6.62 -27.97 -0.41
CA VAL A 207 5.78 -26.80 -0.18
C VAL A 207 6.41 -25.59 -0.85
N ARG A 208 5.60 -24.82 -1.59
CA ARG A 208 6.04 -23.64 -2.34
C ARG A 208 5.86 -22.38 -1.52
N LEU A 209 6.96 -21.72 -1.24
CA LEU A 209 7.00 -20.45 -0.52
C LEU A 209 7.07 -19.29 -1.51
N LEU A 210 6.29 -18.25 -1.28
CA LEU A 210 6.30 -17.01 -2.07
C LEU A 210 6.68 -15.81 -1.18
N TYR A 211 7.73 -15.10 -1.57
CA TYR A 211 7.94 -13.71 -1.19
C TYR A 211 7.62 -12.84 -2.41
N HIS A 212 6.69 -11.90 -2.28
CA HIS A 212 6.35 -10.97 -3.36
C HIS A 212 6.28 -9.53 -2.85
N GLY A 213 6.91 -8.61 -3.59
CA GLY A 213 6.91 -7.19 -3.30
C GLY A 213 8.27 -6.54 -3.49
N ARG A 214 8.48 -5.37 -2.85
CA ARG A 214 9.76 -4.69 -2.91
C ARG A 214 10.85 -5.53 -2.24
N VAL A 215 11.89 -5.86 -2.99
CA VAL A 215 13.06 -6.58 -2.47
C VAL A 215 13.96 -5.58 -1.73
N ASP A 216 13.74 -5.47 -0.43
CA ASP A 216 14.35 -4.47 0.46
C ASP A 216 14.56 -5.14 1.83
N ARG A 217 15.70 -4.88 2.48
CA ARG A 217 16.00 -5.41 3.83
C ARG A 217 14.94 -5.05 4.86
N ARG A 218 14.28 -3.88 4.71
CA ARG A 218 13.17 -3.48 5.59
C ARG A 218 11.91 -4.31 5.38
N LYS A 219 11.83 -5.04 4.26
CA LYS A 219 10.80 -6.03 3.97
C LYS A 219 11.23 -7.46 4.33
N GLY A 220 12.41 -7.60 4.95
CA GLY A 220 12.89 -8.82 5.55
C GLY A 220 13.39 -9.89 4.56
N VAL A 221 13.70 -9.53 3.30
CA VAL A 221 14.17 -10.51 2.31
C VAL A 221 15.45 -11.23 2.74
N LEU A 222 16.35 -10.54 3.46
CA LEU A 222 17.59 -11.16 3.96
C LEU A 222 17.32 -12.10 5.13
N ASP A 223 16.37 -11.75 6.02
CA ASP A 223 15.95 -12.61 7.13
C ASP A 223 15.24 -13.87 6.61
N PHE A 224 14.49 -13.73 5.50
CA PHE A 224 13.88 -14.87 4.82
C PHE A 224 14.93 -15.84 4.31
N LEU A 225 15.98 -15.34 3.64
CA LEU A 225 17.09 -16.19 3.17
C LEU A 225 17.85 -16.86 4.32
N ASP A 226 18.08 -16.16 5.45
CA ASP A 226 18.67 -16.76 6.65
C ASP A 226 17.80 -17.87 7.25
N ALA A 227 16.49 -17.73 7.20
CA ALA A 227 15.56 -18.75 7.66
C ALA A 227 15.55 -19.96 6.71
N LEU A 228 15.60 -19.74 5.38
CA LEU A 228 15.71 -20.82 4.37
C LEU A 228 17.01 -21.59 4.52
N GLU A 229 18.16 -20.93 4.79
CA GLU A 229 19.43 -21.58 5.04
C GLU A 229 19.32 -22.59 6.18
N ARG A 230 18.73 -22.18 7.31
CA ARG A 230 18.54 -23.05 8.49
C ARG A 230 17.60 -24.22 8.22
N LEU A 231 16.56 -24.03 7.41
CA LEU A 231 15.65 -25.10 6.98
C LEU A 231 16.38 -26.10 6.09
N TRP A 232 17.18 -25.61 5.15
CA TRP A 232 17.98 -26.44 4.25
C TRP A 232 19.02 -27.27 5.00
N GLU A 233 19.76 -26.64 5.94
CA GLU A 233 20.72 -27.36 6.81
C GLU A 233 20.04 -28.43 7.68
N ALA A 234 18.77 -28.21 8.05
CA ALA A 234 17.96 -29.17 8.79
C ALA A 234 17.33 -30.26 7.92
N GLY A 235 17.52 -30.22 6.59
CA GLY A 235 16.97 -31.19 5.64
C GLY A 235 15.47 -31.05 5.37
N VAL A 236 14.86 -29.89 5.69
CA VAL A 236 13.45 -29.61 5.42
C VAL A 236 13.28 -29.21 3.96
N PRO A 237 12.49 -29.93 3.14
CA PRO A 237 12.30 -29.60 1.74
C PRO A 237 11.39 -28.38 1.56
N PHE A 238 11.75 -27.51 0.61
CA PHE A 238 10.94 -26.38 0.17
C PHE A 238 11.34 -25.91 -1.23
N ASP A 239 10.42 -25.21 -1.91
CA ASP A 239 10.69 -24.39 -3.09
C ASP A 239 10.34 -22.95 -2.75
N ALA A 240 11.25 -22.00 -2.94
CA ALA A 240 11.02 -20.60 -2.64
C ALA A 240 11.10 -19.71 -3.89
N THR A 241 10.11 -18.88 -4.09
CA THR A 241 10.10 -17.85 -5.13
C THR A 241 10.19 -16.47 -4.49
N ILE A 242 11.17 -15.67 -4.92
CA ILE A 242 11.35 -14.28 -4.55
C ILE A 242 11.02 -13.43 -5.79
N SER A 243 9.87 -12.77 -5.76
CA SER A 243 9.35 -11.94 -6.84
C SER A 243 9.35 -10.47 -6.46
N GLY A 244 9.90 -9.63 -7.31
CA GLY A 244 9.94 -8.19 -7.12
C GLY A 244 11.26 -7.56 -7.51
N ILE A 245 11.28 -6.22 -7.39
CA ILE A 245 12.46 -5.38 -7.62
C ILE A 245 12.74 -4.55 -6.36
N GLY A 246 13.95 -4.07 -6.23
CA GLY A 246 14.33 -3.24 -5.09
C GLY A 246 15.84 -3.11 -4.93
N PRO A 247 16.29 -2.30 -3.95
CA PRO A 247 17.70 -2.01 -3.76
C PRO A 247 18.51 -3.22 -3.27
N ASP A 248 17.87 -4.21 -2.67
CA ASP A 248 18.54 -5.39 -2.10
C ASP A 248 18.39 -6.67 -2.97
N VAL A 249 18.01 -6.55 -4.26
CA VAL A 249 17.95 -7.71 -5.19
C VAL A 249 19.33 -8.35 -5.35
N GLU A 250 20.35 -7.56 -5.68
CA GLU A 250 21.71 -8.09 -5.86
C GLU A 250 22.32 -8.61 -4.55
N PRO A 251 22.21 -7.92 -3.40
CA PRO A 251 22.59 -8.49 -2.10
C PRO A 251 21.88 -9.81 -1.77
N ALA A 252 20.58 -9.93 -2.06
CA ALA A 252 19.83 -11.14 -1.81
C ALA A 252 20.26 -12.31 -2.72
N ARG A 253 20.52 -12.05 -4.02
CA ARG A 253 21.07 -13.05 -4.94
C ARG A 253 22.46 -13.52 -4.49
N ALA A 254 23.36 -12.57 -4.20
CA ALA A 254 24.69 -12.91 -3.72
C ALA A 254 24.67 -13.75 -2.44
N LYS A 255 23.72 -13.48 -1.54
CA LYS A 255 23.52 -14.25 -0.31
C LYS A 255 23.03 -15.67 -0.64
N ALA A 256 22.05 -15.82 -1.51
CA ALA A 256 21.53 -17.13 -1.93
C ALA A 256 22.62 -17.99 -2.61
N ASP A 257 23.44 -17.37 -3.46
CA ASP A 257 24.58 -18.03 -4.12
C ASP A 257 25.65 -18.45 -3.10
N ALA A 258 25.94 -17.59 -2.10
CA ALA A 258 26.93 -17.90 -1.05
C ALA A 258 26.48 -19.06 -0.14
N ILE A 259 25.18 -19.18 0.12
CA ILE A 259 24.59 -20.34 0.83
C ILE A 259 24.68 -21.60 -0.03
N GLY A 260 24.64 -21.47 -1.35
CA GLY A 260 24.70 -22.58 -2.30
C GLY A 260 23.32 -23.08 -2.75
N PHE A 261 22.28 -22.25 -2.67
CA PHE A 261 20.97 -22.60 -3.20
C PHE A 261 20.98 -22.77 -4.71
N THR A 262 20.33 -23.82 -5.17
CA THR A 262 20.04 -24.00 -6.59
C THR A 262 18.83 -23.16 -7.00
N SER A 263 18.66 -22.89 -8.30
CA SER A 263 17.49 -22.20 -8.83
C SER A 263 16.17 -22.99 -8.67
N ALA A 264 16.25 -24.27 -8.36
CA ALA A 264 15.09 -25.08 -7.98
C ALA A 264 14.66 -24.81 -6.54
N GLN A 265 15.62 -24.54 -5.65
CA GLN A 265 15.33 -24.26 -4.23
C GLN A 265 14.95 -22.80 -3.97
N VAL A 266 15.66 -21.85 -4.60
CA VAL A 266 15.36 -20.40 -4.47
C VAL A 266 15.44 -19.73 -5.83
N ARG A 267 14.29 -19.27 -6.32
CA ARG A 267 14.12 -18.64 -7.63
C ARG A 267 13.83 -17.16 -7.49
N PHE A 268 14.60 -16.31 -8.15
CA PHE A 268 14.35 -14.88 -8.26
C PHE A 268 13.70 -14.57 -9.62
N THR A 269 12.45 -14.11 -9.62
CA THR A 269 11.72 -13.83 -10.87
C THR A 269 11.84 -12.37 -11.33
N GLY A 270 12.31 -11.46 -10.46
CA GLY A 270 12.35 -10.05 -10.77
C GLY A 270 10.97 -9.41 -10.76
N TYR A 271 10.79 -8.38 -11.58
CA TYR A 271 9.51 -7.68 -11.73
C TYR A 271 8.44 -8.62 -12.30
N ALA A 272 7.29 -8.63 -11.69
CA ALA A 272 6.11 -9.31 -12.20
C ALA A 272 5.12 -8.28 -12.75
N ASP A 273 4.63 -8.52 -13.95
CA ASP A 273 3.59 -7.68 -14.55
C ASP A 273 2.31 -7.74 -13.72
N TYR A 274 1.67 -6.58 -13.59
CA TYR A 274 0.45 -6.45 -12.79
C TYR A 274 -0.60 -7.52 -13.15
N ASP A 275 -0.76 -7.84 -14.42
CA ASP A 275 -1.78 -8.77 -14.89
C ASP A 275 -1.46 -10.24 -14.55
N THR A 276 -0.20 -10.60 -14.39
CA THR A 276 0.26 -11.97 -14.08
C THR A 276 0.55 -12.20 -12.60
N VAL A 277 0.59 -11.16 -11.78
CA VAL A 277 0.82 -11.28 -10.32
C VAL A 277 -0.09 -12.30 -9.64
N PRO A 278 -1.41 -12.41 -9.94
CA PRO A 278 -2.26 -13.42 -9.32
C PRO A 278 -1.81 -14.86 -9.55
N ASP A 279 -1.14 -15.14 -10.68
CA ASP A 279 -0.65 -16.50 -10.97
C ASP A 279 0.48 -16.91 -10.03
N LEU A 280 1.34 -15.95 -9.63
CA LEU A 280 2.38 -16.22 -8.63
C LEU A 280 1.79 -16.71 -7.30
N TYR A 281 0.69 -16.11 -6.87
CA TYR A 281 0.01 -16.53 -5.64
C TYR A 281 -0.66 -17.89 -5.83
N ARG A 282 -1.31 -18.15 -6.97
CA ARG A 282 -1.96 -19.43 -7.23
C ARG A 282 -1.00 -20.62 -7.31
N GLU A 283 0.26 -20.36 -7.65
CA GLU A 283 1.33 -21.36 -7.73
C GLU A 283 2.00 -21.66 -6.39
N ALA A 284 1.71 -20.89 -5.34
CA ALA A 284 2.30 -21.02 -4.02
C ALA A 284 1.34 -21.64 -3.00
N ASP A 285 1.89 -22.11 -1.89
CA ASP A 285 1.16 -22.66 -0.75
C ASP A 285 1.24 -21.74 0.48
N VAL A 286 2.38 -21.05 0.62
CA VAL A 286 2.67 -20.18 1.76
C VAL A 286 3.21 -18.84 1.27
N PHE A 287 2.68 -17.76 1.80
CA PHE A 287 3.21 -16.41 1.61
C PHE A 287 4.08 -16.00 2.79
N VAL A 288 5.27 -15.49 2.51
CA VAL A 288 6.24 -15.09 3.54
C VAL A 288 6.54 -13.61 3.41
N SER A 289 6.22 -12.84 4.44
CA SER A 289 6.42 -11.39 4.47
C SER A 289 7.02 -10.93 5.82
N PRO A 290 8.31 -11.15 6.08
CA PRO A 290 8.94 -10.86 7.36
C PRO A 290 9.30 -9.37 7.48
N THR A 291 8.34 -8.50 7.18
CA THR A 291 8.52 -7.05 7.10
C THR A 291 8.72 -6.41 8.48
N TYR A 292 9.45 -5.28 8.51
CA TYR A 292 9.66 -4.50 9.74
C TYR A 292 8.58 -3.45 9.99
N ALA A 293 7.90 -2.99 8.95
CA ALA A 293 6.77 -2.06 9.06
C ALA A 293 5.99 -1.95 7.74
N GLU A 294 4.67 -1.76 7.87
CA GLU A 294 3.73 -1.47 6.79
C GLU A 294 2.75 -0.37 7.23
N GLY A 295 2.13 0.32 6.29
CA GLY A 295 0.97 1.14 6.62
C GLY A 295 -0.29 0.28 6.71
N PHE A 296 -0.45 -0.60 5.73
CA PHE A 296 -1.34 -1.76 5.66
C PHE A 296 -0.83 -2.65 4.52
N SER A 297 -0.72 -3.96 4.73
CA SER A 297 -0.06 -4.83 3.75
C SER A 297 -1.03 -5.39 2.72
N ASN A 298 -1.07 -4.79 1.53
CA ASN A 298 -1.89 -5.30 0.43
C ASN A 298 -1.43 -6.69 -0.05
N THR A 299 -0.11 -6.97 -0.06
CA THR A 299 0.42 -8.27 -0.49
C THR A 299 0.00 -9.40 0.45
N ILE A 300 -0.18 -9.13 1.74
CA ILE A 300 -0.76 -10.07 2.70
C ILE A 300 -2.24 -10.33 2.35
N LEU A 301 -3.01 -9.28 2.05
CA LEU A 301 -4.42 -9.46 1.63
C LEU A 301 -4.53 -10.25 0.32
N GLU A 302 -3.63 -10.00 -0.62
CA GLU A 302 -3.56 -10.75 -1.89
C GLU A 302 -3.30 -12.24 -1.63
N ALA A 303 -2.36 -12.54 -0.73
CA ALA A 303 -2.06 -13.91 -0.32
C ALA A 303 -3.24 -14.60 0.37
N MET A 304 -3.86 -13.93 1.34
CA MET A 304 -5.07 -14.44 2.02
C MET A 304 -6.22 -14.69 1.03
N ALA A 305 -6.44 -13.75 0.09
CA ALA A 305 -7.48 -13.90 -0.95
C ALA A 305 -7.19 -15.02 -1.93
N ALA A 306 -5.91 -15.31 -2.18
CA ALA A 306 -5.48 -16.43 -3.01
C ALA A 306 -5.43 -17.77 -2.25
N GLY A 307 -5.77 -17.79 -0.96
CA GLY A 307 -5.83 -19.00 -0.16
C GLY A 307 -4.45 -19.52 0.29
N LEU A 308 -3.47 -18.64 0.48
CA LEU A 308 -2.17 -19.02 1.03
C LEU A 308 -2.15 -18.91 2.55
N ALA A 309 -1.47 -19.83 3.22
CA ALA A 309 -1.08 -19.61 4.61
C ALA A 309 -0.05 -18.48 4.67
N VAL A 310 -0.16 -17.60 5.66
CA VAL A 310 0.72 -16.43 5.77
C VAL A 310 1.64 -16.55 6.98
N VAL A 311 2.94 -16.36 6.75
CA VAL A 311 3.95 -16.21 7.80
C VAL A 311 4.51 -14.78 7.71
N SER A 312 4.36 -14.01 8.79
CA SER A 312 4.77 -12.60 8.80
C SER A 312 5.28 -12.19 10.20
N THR A 313 5.23 -10.91 10.51
CA THR A 313 5.79 -10.36 11.75
C THR A 313 4.77 -9.54 12.53
N HIS A 314 4.97 -9.44 13.87
CA HIS A 314 4.27 -8.48 14.72
C HIS A 314 4.72 -7.04 14.45
N SER A 315 4.46 -6.55 13.24
CA SER A 315 4.83 -5.19 12.83
C SER A 315 3.60 -4.31 12.61
N VAL A 316 3.83 -2.99 12.61
CA VAL A 316 2.79 -2.01 12.28
C VAL A 316 2.19 -2.34 10.93
N GLY A 317 0.88 -2.28 10.80
CA GLY A 317 0.11 -2.55 9.59
C GLY A 317 -0.08 -4.03 9.27
N VAL A 318 0.75 -4.94 9.79
CA VAL A 318 0.56 -6.40 9.69
C VAL A 318 -0.39 -6.89 10.77
N SER A 319 -0.17 -6.48 12.02
CA SER A 319 -1.04 -6.84 13.16
C SER A 319 -2.48 -6.29 13.03
N ASP A 320 -2.74 -5.44 12.05
CA ASP A 320 -4.08 -4.95 11.74
C ASP A 320 -4.88 -5.90 10.86
N CYS A 321 -4.24 -6.84 10.14
CA CYS A 321 -4.90 -7.83 9.30
C CYS A 321 -4.58 -9.29 9.67
N LEU A 322 -3.50 -9.54 10.38
CA LEU A 322 -3.13 -10.88 10.83
C LEU A 322 -3.20 -11.01 12.35
N ARG A 323 -3.69 -12.16 12.79
CA ARG A 323 -3.71 -12.62 14.18
C ARG A 323 -2.97 -13.95 14.26
N ASP A 324 -1.97 -13.97 15.16
CA ASP A 324 -1.12 -15.13 15.35
C ASP A 324 -1.93 -16.38 15.71
N GLU A 325 -1.61 -17.52 15.10
CA GLU A 325 -2.27 -18.83 15.25
C GLU A 325 -3.73 -18.89 14.76
N GLU A 326 -4.32 -17.76 14.34
CA GLU A 326 -5.71 -17.72 13.86
C GLU A 326 -5.78 -17.71 12.32
N ASN A 327 -5.22 -16.68 11.67
CA ASN A 327 -5.23 -16.49 10.21
C ASN A 327 -3.84 -16.29 9.60
N GLY A 328 -2.78 -16.55 10.39
CA GLY A 328 -1.39 -16.51 10.00
C GLY A 328 -0.49 -16.88 11.18
N LEU A 329 0.82 -16.99 10.93
CA LEU A 329 1.82 -17.09 11.98
C LEU A 329 2.63 -15.81 12.05
N LEU A 330 2.77 -15.24 13.24
CA LEU A 330 3.47 -13.98 13.46
C LEU A 330 4.67 -14.17 14.38
N VAL A 331 5.81 -13.61 13.96
CA VAL A 331 7.03 -13.59 14.76
C VAL A 331 7.51 -12.15 14.97
N ASN A 332 8.46 -11.92 15.86
CA ASN A 332 9.03 -10.59 15.99
C ASN A 332 9.90 -10.23 14.77
N PRO A 333 9.86 -8.99 14.28
CA PRO A 333 10.73 -8.54 13.19
C PRO A 333 12.20 -8.78 13.52
N GLY A 334 12.96 -9.35 12.59
CA GLY A 334 14.39 -9.68 12.75
C GLY A 334 14.67 -10.94 13.57
N ASP A 335 13.66 -11.62 14.14
CA ASP A 335 13.87 -12.91 14.81
C ASP A 335 13.87 -14.05 13.79
N VAL A 336 15.03 -14.24 13.17
CA VAL A 336 15.26 -15.31 12.19
C VAL A 336 15.00 -16.70 12.77
N ARG A 337 15.26 -16.93 14.07
CA ARG A 337 15.02 -18.23 14.71
C ARG A 337 13.52 -18.53 14.81
N ALA A 338 12.75 -17.55 15.25
CA ALA A 338 11.29 -17.69 15.31
C ALA A 338 10.69 -17.82 13.89
N LEU A 339 11.21 -17.05 12.92
CA LEU A 339 10.80 -17.16 11.52
C LEU A 339 11.06 -18.57 10.97
N THR A 340 12.27 -19.14 11.20
CA THR A 340 12.59 -20.50 10.82
C THR A 340 11.63 -21.52 11.45
N ALA A 341 11.32 -21.35 12.75
CA ALA A 341 10.41 -22.25 13.44
C ALA A 341 8.97 -22.17 12.91
N ALA A 342 8.49 -20.95 12.63
CA ALA A 342 7.16 -20.73 12.05
C ALA A 342 7.06 -21.32 10.63
N LEU A 343 8.07 -21.09 9.79
CA LEU A 343 8.15 -21.69 8.44
C LEU A 343 8.17 -23.20 8.52
N ARG A 344 8.99 -23.78 9.39
CA ARG A 344 9.07 -25.22 9.58
C ARG A 344 7.71 -25.83 9.91
N ARG A 345 6.93 -25.20 10.80
CA ARG A 345 5.59 -25.65 11.16
C ARG A 345 4.65 -25.74 9.97
N VAL A 346 4.58 -24.68 9.15
CA VAL A 346 3.70 -24.68 7.95
C VAL A 346 4.24 -25.55 6.81
N LEU A 347 5.53 -25.91 6.83
CA LEU A 347 6.12 -26.85 5.89
C LEU A 347 5.82 -28.31 6.25
N GLU A 348 5.83 -28.65 7.55
CA GLU A 348 5.69 -30.02 8.05
C GLU A 348 4.25 -30.37 8.50
N ASP A 349 3.34 -29.39 8.68
CA ASP A 349 1.97 -29.57 9.18
C ASP A 349 0.94 -29.05 8.16
N ASP A 350 0.40 -29.94 7.35
CA ASP A 350 -0.58 -29.65 6.30
C ASP A 350 -1.92 -29.16 6.88
N ASP A 351 -2.36 -29.71 8.00
CA ASP A 351 -3.60 -29.31 8.66
C ASP A 351 -3.51 -27.87 9.20
N LEU A 352 -2.37 -27.53 9.81
CA LEU A 352 -2.10 -26.14 10.24
C LEU A 352 -2.10 -25.18 9.05
N ARG A 353 -1.38 -25.54 7.98
CA ARG A 353 -1.28 -24.69 6.78
C ARG A 353 -2.65 -24.45 6.16
N GLN A 354 -3.45 -25.50 5.98
CA GLN A 354 -4.80 -25.41 5.41
C GLN A 354 -5.72 -24.58 6.29
N ARG A 355 -5.73 -24.81 7.59
CA ARG A 355 -6.56 -24.05 8.56
C ARG A 355 -6.26 -22.54 8.53
N LEU A 356 -4.99 -22.16 8.50
CA LEU A 356 -4.59 -20.75 8.43
C LEU A 356 -4.99 -20.11 7.10
N ALA A 357 -4.84 -20.83 6.00
CA ALA A 357 -5.22 -20.39 4.66
C ALA A 357 -6.73 -20.17 4.53
N GLU A 358 -7.55 -21.11 5.03
CA GLU A 358 -9.01 -21.01 5.03
C GLU A 358 -9.50 -19.82 5.86
N ALA A 359 -8.96 -19.64 7.07
CA ALA A 359 -9.32 -18.53 7.94
C ALA A 359 -8.96 -17.17 7.31
N GLY A 360 -7.79 -17.07 6.68
CA GLY A 360 -7.38 -15.88 5.95
C GLY A 360 -8.29 -15.56 4.77
N LEU A 361 -8.62 -16.56 3.97
CA LEU A 361 -9.50 -16.42 2.79
C LEU A 361 -10.92 -15.97 3.19
N GLU A 362 -11.49 -16.57 4.23
CA GLU A 362 -12.83 -16.20 4.72
C GLU A 362 -12.84 -14.74 5.18
N GLU A 363 -11.85 -14.34 5.95
CA GLU A 363 -11.74 -12.96 6.44
C GLU A 363 -11.56 -11.96 5.29
N CYS A 364 -10.73 -12.27 4.31
CA CYS A 364 -10.55 -11.41 3.13
C CYS A 364 -11.86 -11.16 2.39
N ARG A 365 -12.64 -12.19 2.16
CA ARG A 365 -13.93 -12.08 1.46
C ARG A 365 -14.93 -11.23 2.24
N ARG A 366 -14.95 -11.38 3.55
CA ARG A 366 -15.91 -10.70 4.44
C ARG A 366 -15.54 -9.26 4.74
N VAL A 367 -14.24 -8.97 4.99
CA VAL A 367 -13.78 -7.69 5.55
C VAL A 367 -13.01 -6.86 4.55
N TYR A 368 -12.13 -7.48 3.77
CA TYR A 368 -11.13 -6.77 2.96
C TYR A 368 -11.45 -6.76 1.45
N SER A 369 -12.66 -7.18 1.03
CA SER A 369 -13.05 -7.01 -0.37
C SER A 369 -13.28 -5.54 -0.70
N TRP A 370 -12.97 -5.14 -1.94
CA TRP A 370 -13.22 -3.76 -2.41
C TRP A 370 -14.67 -3.33 -2.26
N THR A 371 -15.62 -4.25 -2.43
CA THR A 371 -17.05 -3.97 -2.21
C THR A 371 -17.34 -3.61 -0.75
N ALA A 372 -16.71 -4.28 0.22
CA ALA A 372 -16.88 -3.97 1.64
C ALA A 372 -16.20 -2.64 2.02
N VAL A 373 -14.95 -2.46 1.60
CA VAL A 373 -14.14 -1.28 1.93
C VAL A 373 -14.63 -0.03 1.16
N GLY A 374 -14.98 -0.19 -0.12
CA GLY A 374 -15.53 0.90 -0.92
C GLY A 374 -16.83 1.45 -0.34
N ARG A 375 -17.69 0.57 0.20
CA ARG A 375 -18.90 1.00 0.92
C ARG A 375 -18.58 1.84 2.16
N GLN A 376 -17.62 1.43 2.97
CA GLN A 376 -17.21 2.20 4.15
C GLN A 376 -16.71 3.62 3.75
N ILE A 377 -15.95 3.73 2.67
CA ILE A 377 -15.47 5.02 2.16
C ILE A 377 -16.64 5.87 1.65
N MET A 378 -17.57 5.28 0.92
CA MET A 378 -18.78 6.00 0.43
C MET A 378 -19.68 6.45 1.59
N ASP A 379 -19.78 5.69 2.67
CA ASP A 379 -20.48 6.08 3.89
C ASP A 379 -19.81 7.33 4.52
N VAL A 380 -18.48 7.41 4.55
CA VAL A 380 -17.76 8.62 4.99
C VAL A 380 -18.04 9.79 4.05
N TYR A 381 -18.07 9.61 2.74
CA TYR A 381 -18.45 10.68 1.82
C TYR A 381 -19.87 11.20 2.11
N ALA A 382 -20.81 10.29 2.36
CA ALA A 382 -22.18 10.67 2.70
C ALA A 382 -22.30 11.45 4.04
N GLN A 383 -21.46 11.09 5.00
CA GLN A 383 -21.40 11.78 6.30
C GLN A 383 -20.88 13.21 6.18
N VAL A 384 -19.80 13.44 5.42
CA VAL A 384 -19.19 14.76 5.28
C VAL A 384 -19.84 15.64 4.22
N ALA A 385 -20.61 15.06 3.30
CA ALA A 385 -21.28 15.83 2.25
C ALA A 385 -22.22 16.89 2.84
N GLY A 386 -21.99 18.14 2.46
CA GLY A 386 -22.74 19.29 2.99
C GLY A 386 -22.15 19.90 4.28
N GLU A 387 -21.12 19.31 4.85
CA GLU A 387 -20.34 19.98 5.91
C GLU A 387 -19.56 21.16 5.33
N ARG A 388 -19.16 22.06 6.22
CA ARG A 388 -18.24 23.15 5.87
C ARG A 388 -16.81 22.71 6.17
N PRO A 389 -15.86 23.03 5.28
CA PRO A 389 -14.45 22.81 5.58
C PRO A 389 -13.96 23.77 6.66
N HIS A 390 -12.90 23.40 7.34
CA HIS A 390 -12.20 24.31 8.25
C HIS A 390 -11.59 25.49 7.47
N THR A 391 -11.70 26.70 8.01
CA THR A 391 -11.25 27.96 7.38
C THR A 391 -10.01 28.57 8.02
N ASP A 392 -9.60 28.07 9.18
CA ASP A 392 -8.42 28.48 9.95
C ASP A 392 -7.11 27.85 9.48
N VAL A 393 -7.15 27.12 8.38
CA VAL A 393 -5.98 26.58 7.68
C VAL A 393 -5.09 27.71 7.18
N PRO A 394 -3.77 27.69 7.43
CA PRO A 394 -2.85 28.69 6.86
C PRO A 394 -2.81 28.58 5.32
N ASP A 395 -2.65 29.71 4.64
CA ASP A 395 -2.58 29.72 3.18
C ASP A 395 -1.23 29.24 2.63
N THR A 396 -0.19 29.32 3.43
CA THR A 396 1.19 28.94 3.07
C THR A 396 1.89 28.28 4.25
N LEU A 397 2.90 27.48 3.94
CA LEU A 397 3.80 26.86 4.91
C LEU A 397 5.22 27.40 4.74
N PRO A 398 6.01 27.49 5.82
CA PRO A 398 7.45 27.76 5.70
C PRO A 398 8.13 26.69 4.85
N ILE A 399 8.96 27.11 3.91
CA ILE A 399 9.72 26.19 3.06
C ILE A 399 11.03 25.86 3.74
N ASP A 400 11.25 24.60 4.00
CA ASP A 400 12.52 24.06 4.51
C ASP A 400 13.41 23.64 3.33
N ALA A 401 14.54 24.34 3.17
CA ALA A 401 15.50 24.03 2.12
C ALA A 401 16.24 22.69 2.38
N ASP A 402 16.29 22.21 3.64
CA ASP A 402 16.92 20.95 4.01
C ASP A 402 15.95 19.78 3.95
N CYS A 403 15.19 19.70 2.88
CA CYS A 403 14.24 18.62 2.65
C CYS A 403 14.92 17.46 1.91
N ARG A 404 14.90 16.28 2.52
CA ARG A 404 15.44 15.06 1.90
C ARG A 404 14.79 14.75 0.54
N PHE A 405 13.48 14.92 0.43
CA PHE A 405 12.76 14.63 -0.80
C PHE A 405 13.01 15.63 -1.93
N ARG A 406 13.48 16.84 -1.60
CA ARG A 406 13.96 17.80 -2.59
C ARG A 406 15.37 17.49 -3.07
N LYS A 407 16.20 16.89 -2.19
CA LYS A 407 17.58 16.51 -2.51
C LYS A 407 17.67 15.15 -3.21
N GLU A 408 16.82 14.22 -2.78
CA GLU A 408 16.80 12.85 -3.26
C GLU A 408 15.36 12.37 -3.53
N PRO A 409 14.65 12.98 -4.49
CA PRO A 409 13.23 12.75 -4.72
C PRO A 409 12.89 11.31 -5.16
N HIS A 410 13.86 10.56 -5.64
CA HIS A 410 13.72 9.17 -6.06
C HIS A 410 13.54 8.17 -4.89
N LEU A 411 13.66 8.63 -3.65
CA LEU A 411 13.50 7.78 -2.47
C LEU A 411 12.04 7.62 -2.00
N LEU A 412 11.10 8.30 -2.66
CA LEU A 412 9.67 8.26 -2.32
C LEU A 412 8.93 7.08 -2.93
#